data_7fa9760810b018430e545bc8fdb8e16b
#
_entry.id   7fa9760810b018430e545bc8fdb8e16b
#
_cell.length_a   1.000
_cell.length_b   1.000
_cell.length_c   1.000
_cell.angle_alpha   90.00
_cell.angle_beta   90.00
_cell.angle_gamma   90.00
#
_symmetry.space_group_name_H-M   'P 1'
#
loop_
_entity.id
_entity.type
_entity.pdbx_description
1 polymer ?
#
loop_
_entity_poly.entity_id
_entity_poly.type
_entity_poly.pdbx_seq_one_letter_code
_entity_poly.pdbx_strand_id
1 'polypeptide(L)'
;MALKLYTNSFSRGVVVDWLLLELGIECERIEVAFKTEMKTPEYLQMNPFGKVPVLVDGDIVIYELGAICAYLADKFIDKGLAPALNDPKRGLYYRWLFFISGP
;
A
#
# COMPACT_ATOMS: atom_id res chain seq x y z
N MET A 1 -3.59 -11.63 -12.61
CA MET A 1 -3.79 -10.23 -12.28
C MET A 1 -2.53 -9.72 -11.59
N ALA A 2 -1.95 -8.70 -12.15
CA ALA A 2 -0.64 -8.26 -11.68
C ALA A 2 -0.78 -7.08 -10.74
N LEU A 3 -0.20 -7.24 -9.55
CA LEU A 3 -0.01 -6.14 -8.61
C LEU A 3 1.34 -5.51 -8.87
N LYS A 4 1.39 -4.19 -8.84
CA LYS A 4 2.64 -3.43 -8.93
C LYS A 4 2.74 -2.49 -7.74
N LEU A 5 3.92 -2.44 -7.14
CA LEU A 5 4.19 -1.53 -6.03
C LEU A 5 5.33 -0.60 -6.44
N TYR A 6 5.03 0.69 -6.52
CA TYR A 6 6.02 1.72 -6.71
C TYR A 6 6.49 2.17 -5.34
N THR A 7 7.76 2.02 -5.06
CA THR A 7 8.28 2.19 -3.70
C THR A 7 9.74 2.67 -3.72
N ASN A 8 10.30 2.84 -2.54
CA ASN A 8 11.72 3.12 -2.37
C ASN A 8 12.18 2.44 -1.08
N SER A 9 13.32 1.78 -1.13
CA SER A 9 13.84 0.99 0.00
C SER A 9 14.12 1.82 1.25
N PHE A 10 14.24 3.14 1.10
CA PHE A 10 14.50 4.05 2.21
C PHE A 10 13.24 4.83 2.63
N SER A 11 12.07 4.35 2.24
CA SER A 11 10.78 4.98 2.54
C SER A 11 9.90 4.07 3.37
N ARG A 12 8.76 4.60 3.79
CA ARG A 12 7.73 3.82 4.50
C ARG A 12 7.09 2.76 3.61
N GLY A 13 7.40 2.76 2.30
CA GLY A 13 6.99 1.70 1.40
C GLY A 13 7.46 0.31 1.83
N VAL A 14 8.52 0.24 2.65
CA VAL A 14 9.00 -1.05 3.20
C VAL A 14 7.94 -1.74 4.05
N VAL A 15 6.99 -1.00 4.61
CA VAL A 15 5.88 -1.59 5.35
C VAL A 15 5.00 -2.43 4.42
N VAL A 16 4.78 -1.95 3.19
CA VAL A 16 4.01 -2.71 2.20
C VAL A 16 4.79 -3.94 1.75
N ASP A 17 6.11 -3.81 1.58
CA ASP A 17 6.96 -4.98 1.26
C ASP A 17 6.78 -6.06 2.32
N TRP A 18 6.83 -5.69 3.60
CA TRP A 18 6.65 -6.63 4.70
C TRP A 18 5.25 -7.26 4.65
N LEU A 19 4.22 -6.45 4.43
CA LEU A 19 2.84 -6.95 4.36
C LEU A 19 2.69 -7.98 3.23
N LEU A 20 3.26 -7.70 2.06
CA LEU A 20 3.21 -8.62 0.94
C LEU A 20 3.89 -9.95 1.25
N LEU A 21 4.99 -9.91 1.99
CA LEU A 21 5.67 -11.13 2.45
C LEU A 21 4.77 -11.92 3.41
N GLU A 22 4.13 -11.23 4.35
CA GLU A 22 3.23 -11.90 5.30
C GLU A 22 2.01 -12.50 4.61
N LEU A 23 1.52 -11.85 3.56
CA LEU A 23 0.42 -12.37 2.76
C LEU A 23 0.84 -13.50 1.82
N GLY A 24 2.14 -13.60 1.52
CA GLY A 24 2.64 -14.57 0.56
C GLY A 24 2.19 -14.28 -0.86
N ILE A 25 2.07 -13.01 -1.23
CA ILE A 25 1.52 -12.56 -2.51
C ILE A 25 2.65 -12.04 -3.39
N GLU A 26 2.62 -12.42 -4.66
CA GLU A 26 3.55 -11.89 -5.65
C GLU A 26 3.13 -10.48 -6.06
N CYS A 27 4.12 -9.60 -6.18
CA CYS A 27 3.90 -8.22 -6.58
C CYS A 27 5.16 -7.74 -7.30
N GLU A 28 4.99 -7.12 -8.46
CA GLU A 28 6.11 -6.48 -9.14
C GLU A 28 6.50 -5.23 -8.36
N ARG A 29 7.77 -5.13 -7.98
CA ARG A 29 8.26 -4.02 -7.20
C ARG A 29 9.07 -3.09 -8.07
N ILE A 30 8.71 -1.82 -8.11
CA ILE A 30 9.36 -0.81 -8.96
C ILE A 30 9.97 0.25 -8.04
N GLU A 31 11.30 0.36 -8.08
CA GLU A 31 12.02 1.36 -7.30
C GLU A 31 11.87 2.73 -7.96
N VAL A 32 11.54 3.76 -7.18
CA VAL A 32 11.35 5.13 -7.67
C VAL A 32 12.28 6.05 -6.88
N ALA A 33 13.12 6.80 -7.61
CA ALA A 33 14.11 7.67 -6.99
C ALA A 33 13.46 8.92 -6.41
N PHE A 34 13.92 9.30 -5.20
CA PHE A 34 13.46 10.53 -4.54
C PHE A 34 13.80 11.76 -5.38
N LYS A 35 12.90 12.75 -5.35
CA LYS A 35 13.08 14.08 -5.94
C LYS A 35 13.14 14.13 -7.46
N THR A 36 13.50 13.03 -8.10
CA THR A 36 13.60 12.96 -9.56
C THR A 36 12.43 12.18 -10.14
N GLU A 37 12.46 10.85 -10.06
CA GLU A 37 11.43 10.02 -10.66
C GLU A 37 10.05 10.24 -10.04
N MET A 38 10.01 10.54 -8.73
CA MET A 38 8.74 10.81 -8.04
C MET A 38 8.08 12.12 -8.48
N LYS A 39 8.80 12.96 -9.22
CA LYS A 39 8.29 14.26 -9.67
C LYS A 39 8.09 14.33 -11.17
N THR A 40 8.23 13.21 -11.88
CA THR A 40 7.97 13.18 -13.32
C THR A 40 6.45 13.32 -13.56
N PRO A 41 6.05 13.88 -14.72
CA PRO A 41 4.62 13.99 -15.04
C PRO A 41 3.90 12.66 -15.00
N GLU A 42 4.54 11.59 -15.46
CA GLU A 42 3.97 10.25 -15.46
C GLU A 42 3.68 9.77 -14.04
N TYR A 43 4.64 9.95 -13.15
CA TYR A 43 4.46 9.51 -11.77
C TYR A 43 3.40 10.34 -11.05
N LEU A 44 3.38 11.66 -11.30
CA LEU A 44 2.41 12.56 -10.67
C LEU A 44 0.98 12.26 -11.10
N GLN A 45 0.78 11.62 -12.25
CA GLN A 45 -0.55 11.15 -12.65
C GLN A 45 -1.04 10.03 -11.73
N MET A 46 -0.12 9.20 -11.22
CA MET A 46 -0.48 8.15 -10.27
C MET A 46 -0.65 8.70 -8.86
N ASN A 47 0.25 9.59 -8.45
CA ASN A 47 0.18 10.21 -7.14
C ASN A 47 0.54 11.70 -7.25
N PRO A 48 -0.46 12.58 -7.19
CA PRO A 48 -0.21 14.02 -7.34
C PRO A 48 0.70 14.61 -6.27
N PHE A 49 0.85 13.93 -5.13
CA PHE A 49 1.76 14.38 -4.07
C PHE A 49 3.21 13.97 -4.34
N GLY A 50 3.46 13.17 -5.37
CA GLY A 50 4.80 12.77 -5.75
C GLY A 50 5.54 12.01 -4.67
N LYS A 51 4.87 11.06 -4.04
CA LYS A 51 5.42 10.26 -2.94
C LYS A 51 5.22 8.78 -3.22
N VAL A 52 5.96 7.95 -2.51
CA VAL A 52 5.77 6.52 -2.47
C VAL A 52 5.22 6.14 -1.09
N PRO A 53 4.56 4.99 -0.92
CA PRO A 53 4.29 3.96 -1.95
C PRO A 53 3.05 4.27 -2.77
N VAL A 54 2.96 3.64 -3.94
CA VAL A 54 1.76 3.60 -4.78
C VAL A 54 1.54 2.16 -5.20
N LEU A 55 0.33 1.66 -5.00
CA LEU A 55 -0.06 0.32 -5.44
C LEU A 55 -0.92 0.42 -6.68
N VAL A 56 -0.61 -0.39 -7.68
CA VAL A 56 -1.43 -0.51 -8.88
C VAL A 56 -1.96 -1.94 -8.97
N ASP A 57 -3.28 -2.06 -9.05
CA ASP A 57 -3.97 -3.34 -9.19
C ASP A 57 -4.89 -3.23 -10.39
N GLY A 58 -4.40 -3.65 -11.57
CA GLY A 58 -5.14 -3.46 -12.81
C GLY A 58 -5.32 -1.97 -13.09
N ASP A 59 -6.57 -1.52 -13.14
CA ASP A 59 -6.90 -0.12 -13.37
C ASP A 59 -6.98 0.70 -12.08
N ILE A 60 -6.85 0.05 -10.94
CA ILE A 60 -6.94 0.73 -9.64
C ILE A 60 -5.57 1.21 -9.21
N VAL A 61 -5.48 2.48 -8.89
CA VAL A 61 -4.24 3.10 -8.41
C VAL A 61 -4.51 3.67 -7.01
N ILE A 62 -3.74 3.21 -6.03
CA ILE A 62 -3.93 3.60 -4.64
C ILE A 62 -2.63 4.16 -4.10
N TYR A 63 -2.68 5.36 -3.55
CA TYR A 63 -1.61 5.90 -2.74
C TYR A 63 -2.14 6.11 -1.31
N GLU A 64 -1.29 6.46 -0.38
CA GLU A 64 -1.45 6.47 1.08
C GLU A 64 -1.20 5.09 1.67
N LEU A 65 -0.22 5.05 2.54
CA LEU A 65 0.25 3.78 3.13
C LEU A 65 -0.88 3.00 3.79
N GLY A 66 -1.67 3.67 4.63
CA GLY A 66 -2.77 2.99 5.33
C GLY A 66 -3.81 2.43 4.40
N ALA A 67 -4.12 3.16 3.33
CA ALA A 67 -5.10 2.70 2.34
C ALA A 67 -4.58 1.47 1.59
N ILE A 68 -3.31 1.47 1.23
CA ILE A 68 -2.69 0.32 0.55
C ILE A 68 -2.73 -0.91 1.45
N CYS A 69 -2.34 -0.74 2.71
CA CYS A 69 -2.33 -1.85 3.67
C CYS A 69 -3.74 -2.41 3.89
N ALA A 70 -4.72 -1.54 4.07
CA ALA A 70 -6.11 -1.98 4.24
C ALA A 70 -6.63 -2.69 3.00
N TYR A 71 -6.35 -2.13 1.82
CA TYR A 71 -6.79 -2.73 0.56
C TYR A 71 -6.24 -4.14 0.41
N LEU A 72 -4.94 -4.32 0.64
CA LEU A 72 -4.31 -5.63 0.50
C LEU A 72 -4.80 -6.62 1.54
N ALA A 73 -4.93 -6.20 2.80
CA ALA A 73 -5.40 -7.08 3.86
C ALA A 73 -6.85 -7.52 3.61
N ASP A 74 -7.69 -6.65 3.07
CA ASP A 74 -9.08 -6.99 2.73
C ASP A 74 -9.18 -7.83 1.46
N LYS A 75 -8.38 -7.52 0.44
CA LYS A 75 -8.36 -8.29 -0.80
C LYS A 75 -7.98 -9.74 -0.53
N PHE A 76 -7.07 -9.96 0.39
CA PHE A 76 -6.60 -11.30 0.76
C PHE A 76 -7.04 -11.64 2.19
N ILE A 77 -8.32 -11.38 2.48
CA ILE A 77 -8.88 -11.52 3.82
C ILE A 77 -8.74 -12.95 4.39
N ASP A 78 -8.69 -13.94 3.51
CA ASP A 78 -8.51 -15.34 3.88
C ASP A 78 -7.14 -15.60 4.53
N LYS A 79 -6.19 -14.70 4.34
CA LYS A 79 -4.87 -14.81 4.98
C LYS A 79 -4.88 -14.39 6.45
N GLY A 80 -5.96 -13.78 6.93
CA GLY A 80 -6.17 -13.54 8.35
C GLY A 80 -5.47 -12.32 8.92
N LEU A 81 -5.07 -11.34 8.09
CA LEU A 81 -4.37 -10.15 8.57
C LEU A 81 -5.30 -8.98 8.86
N ALA A 82 -6.60 -9.12 8.57
CA ALA A 82 -7.60 -8.14 8.94
C ALA A 82 -8.80 -8.87 9.53
N PRO A 83 -9.47 -8.26 10.52
CA PRO A 83 -10.71 -8.87 11.04
C PRO A 83 -11.82 -8.76 10.01
N ALA A 84 -12.79 -9.64 10.09
CA ALA A 84 -13.96 -9.60 9.20
C ALA A 84 -14.70 -8.27 9.39
N LEU A 85 -15.44 -7.85 8.35
CA LEU A 85 -16.15 -6.58 8.40
C LEU A 85 -17.13 -6.47 9.57
N ASN A 86 -17.74 -7.60 9.94
CA ASN A 86 -18.70 -7.61 11.04
C ASN A 86 -18.09 -7.98 12.39
N ASP A 87 -16.76 -8.09 12.44
CA ASP A 87 -16.07 -8.39 13.69
C ASP A 87 -16.09 -7.14 14.58
N PRO A 88 -16.45 -7.26 15.88
CA PRO A 88 -16.43 -6.11 16.78
C PRO A 88 -15.07 -5.42 16.87
N LYS A 89 -13.99 -6.13 16.56
CA LYS A 89 -12.63 -5.57 16.60
C LYS A 89 -12.28 -4.75 15.37
N ARG A 90 -13.18 -4.68 14.38
CA ARG A 90 -12.89 -3.96 13.14
C ARG A 90 -12.59 -2.48 13.37
N GLY A 91 -13.30 -1.85 14.31
CA GLY A 91 -13.06 -0.46 14.68
C GLY A 91 -11.68 -0.25 15.28
N LEU A 92 -11.22 -1.17 16.12
CA LEU A 92 -9.88 -1.11 16.71
C LEU A 92 -8.80 -1.27 15.61
N TYR A 93 -9.05 -2.14 14.66
CA TYR A 93 -8.17 -2.33 13.50
C TYR A 93 -8.01 -1.01 12.72
N TYR A 94 -9.11 -0.33 12.41
CA TYR A 94 -9.05 0.97 11.73
C TYR A 94 -8.30 1.99 12.55
N ARG A 95 -8.54 2.05 13.85
CA ARG A 95 -7.87 3.03 14.72
C ARG A 95 -6.36 2.89 14.65
N TRP A 96 -5.85 1.67 14.77
CA TRP A 96 -4.42 1.44 14.70
C TRP A 96 -3.85 1.70 13.33
N LEU A 97 -4.59 1.31 12.28
CA LEU A 97 -4.18 1.53 10.90
C LEU A 97 -4.00 3.02 10.60
N PHE A 98 -4.97 3.83 10.98
CA PHE A 98 -4.88 5.28 10.78
C PHE A 98 -3.83 5.92 11.68
N PHE A 99 -3.67 5.43 12.88
CA PHE A 99 -2.66 5.94 13.81
C PHE A 99 -1.24 5.79 13.23
N ILE A 100 -0.91 4.60 12.74
CA ILE A 100 0.44 4.33 12.25
C ILE A 100 0.71 4.91 10.86
N SER A 101 -0.32 5.13 10.07
CA SER A 101 -0.16 5.60 8.68
C SER A 101 -0.16 7.12 8.57
N GLY A 102 -0.75 7.82 9.51
CA GLY A 102 -0.85 9.26 9.48
C GLY A 102 0.03 9.93 10.49
N PRO A 103 0.06 11.24 10.50
CA PRO A 103 -0.03 12.20 9.42
C PRO A 103 1.21 12.29 8.62
#